data_175a79d8dfb6201c8b5ea4fa56336a6e
#
_entry.id   175a79d8dfb6201c8b5ea4fa56336a6e
#
_cell.length_a   1.000
_cell.length_b   1.000
_cell.length_c   1.000
_cell.angle_alpha   90.00
_cell.angle_beta   90.00
_cell.angle_gamma   90.00
#
_symmetry.space_group_name_H-M   'P 1'
#
loop_
_entity.id
_entity.type
_entity.pdbx_description
1 polymer ?
#
loop_
_entity_poly.entity_id
_entity_poly.type
_entity_poly.pdbx_seq_one_letter_code
_entity_poly.pdbx_strand_id
1 'polypeptide(L)'
;MLLFADFTLAIESVVLKTLYQYDKITEYLYFIREENIMATREKFSSRLGFILVSAGCAIGIGNVWKFPYITGMYGGAGFILMYLAFLVVLGLPIMVCEFTVGRGSTMGMGKAFEKLEPQGTKWHHLKWISILGSYLLMMFYTMVGGWMLYYAYIEATGKLAGLSSDAVSGAFSNMLSNPQTMAFWAIIAILISFGACAFGVQKGVEKVTKVMMLLLLILMNAIIKLPQAFC
;
A
#
# COMPACT_ATOMS: atom_id res chain seq x y z
N MET A 1 -51.50 -15.29 19.09
CA MET A 1 -50.52 -15.86 18.18
C MET A 1 -50.53 -15.25 16.78
N LEU A 2 -51.69 -14.98 16.19
CA LEU A 2 -51.83 -14.27 14.89
C LEU A 2 -51.35 -12.82 14.89
N LEU A 3 -51.62 -12.05 15.95
CA LEU A 3 -51.17 -10.65 16.10
C LEU A 3 -49.61 -10.48 16.14
N PHE A 4 -48.90 -11.46 16.65
CA PHE A 4 -47.42 -11.46 16.64
C PHE A 4 -46.82 -11.76 15.26
N ALA A 5 -47.49 -12.60 14.45
CA ALA A 5 -47.10 -12.91 13.10
C ALA A 5 -47.26 -11.70 12.16
N ASP A 6 -48.38 -10.95 12.30
CA ASP A 6 -48.62 -9.73 11.53
C ASP A 6 -47.66 -8.61 11.89
N PHE A 7 -47.26 -8.49 13.15
CA PHE A 7 -46.26 -7.51 13.60
C PHE A 7 -44.85 -7.80 13.10
N THR A 8 -44.43 -9.08 13.10
CA THR A 8 -43.16 -9.49 12.52
C THR A 8 -43.09 -9.25 11.02
N LEU A 9 -44.14 -9.59 10.27
CA LEU A 9 -44.23 -9.33 8.84
C LEU A 9 -44.24 -7.83 8.51
N ALA A 10 -44.85 -7.00 9.35
CA ALA A 10 -44.84 -5.54 9.21
C ALA A 10 -43.42 -4.99 9.43
N ILE A 11 -42.71 -5.45 10.46
CA ILE A 11 -41.33 -5.04 10.73
C ILE A 11 -40.40 -5.50 9.58
N GLU A 12 -40.50 -6.74 9.12
CA GLU A 12 -39.71 -7.23 7.96
C GLU A 12 -39.97 -6.38 6.72
N SER A 13 -41.21 -6.05 6.41
CA SER A 13 -41.58 -5.23 5.25
C SER A 13 -41.01 -3.81 5.35
N VAL A 14 -41.02 -3.21 6.55
CA VAL A 14 -40.44 -1.87 6.79
C VAL A 14 -38.92 -1.93 6.69
N VAL A 15 -38.27 -2.94 7.29
CA VAL A 15 -36.83 -3.13 7.23
C VAL A 15 -36.36 -3.38 5.78
N LEU A 16 -37.04 -4.26 5.04
CA LEU A 16 -36.73 -4.51 3.64
C LEU A 16 -36.93 -3.27 2.76
N LYS A 17 -38.01 -2.50 2.96
CA LYS A 17 -38.20 -1.22 2.27
C LYS A 17 -37.13 -0.19 2.62
N THR A 18 -36.70 -0.12 3.86
CA THR A 18 -35.65 0.79 4.31
C THR A 18 -34.31 0.39 3.73
N LEU A 19 -33.98 -0.91 3.71
CA LEU A 19 -32.77 -1.42 3.08
C LEU A 19 -32.76 -1.20 1.57
N TYR A 20 -33.89 -1.44 0.90
CA TYR A 20 -34.02 -1.16 -0.54
C TYR A 20 -33.91 0.32 -0.88
N GLN A 21 -34.47 1.20 -0.05
CA GLN A 21 -34.34 2.64 -0.18
C GLN A 21 -32.89 3.09 0.05
N TYR A 22 -32.23 2.50 1.03
CA TYR A 22 -30.80 2.76 1.33
C TYR A 22 -29.90 2.32 0.17
N ASP A 23 -30.16 1.16 -0.42
CA ASP A 23 -29.44 0.63 -1.58
C ASP A 23 -29.61 1.55 -2.80
N LYS A 24 -30.82 2.01 -3.08
CA LYS A 24 -31.09 2.97 -4.14
C LYS A 24 -30.43 4.34 -3.92
N ILE A 25 -30.45 4.84 -2.69
CA ILE A 25 -29.75 6.09 -2.35
C ILE A 25 -28.24 5.92 -2.49
N THR A 26 -27.71 4.79 -2.07
CA THR A 26 -26.28 4.46 -2.22
C THR A 26 -25.88 4.35 -3.68
N GLU A 27 -26.72 3.71 -4.50
CA GLU A 27 -26.52 3.61 -5.96
C GLU A 27 -26.61 4.98 -6.64
N TYR A 28 -27.54 5.82 -6.25
CA TYR A 28 -27.70 7.18 -6.77
C TYR A 28 -26.55 8.11 -6.34
N LEU A 29 -26.11 8.05 -5.09
CA LEU A 29 -24.95 8.76 -4.59
C LEU A 29 -23.65 8.25 -5.27
N TYR A 30 -23.60 6.97 -5.55
CA TYR A 30 -22.50 6.35 -6.28
C TYR A 30 -22.46 6.83 -7.73
N PHE A 31 -23.63 6.92 -8.39
CA PHE A 31 -23.76 7.45 -9.76
C PHE A 31 -23.37 8.94 -9.84
N ILE A 32 -23.86 9.78 -8.94
CA ILE A 32 -23.47 11.21 -8.86
C ILE A 32 -21.97 11.34 -8.57
N ARG A 33 -21.43 10.49 -7.71
CA ARG A 33 -20.01 10.47 -7.40
C ARG A 33 -19.17 10.02 -8.60
N GLU A 34 -19.62 9.03 -9.38
CA GLU A 34 -18.94 8.63 -10.61
C GLU A 34 -18.96 9.74 -11.67
N GLU A 35 -20.09 10.40 -11.85
CA GLU A 35 -20.21 11.50 -12.81
C GLU A 35 -19.29 12.68 -12.45
N ASN A 36 -19.21 13.05 -11.17
CA ASN A 36 -18.27 14.06 -10.67
C ASN A 36 -16.80 13.59 -10.70
N ILE A 37 -16.53 12.30 -10.47
CA ILE A 37 -15.18 11.73 -10.55
C ILE A 37 -14.71 11.60 -12.00
N MET A 38 -15.59 11.30 -12.94
CA MET A 38 -15.26 11.31 -14.37
C MET A 38 -14.96 12.72 -14.89
N ALA A 39 -15.64 13.74 -14.36
CA ALA A 39 -15.39 15.12 -14.71
C ALA A 39 -14.06 15.67 -14.18
N THR A 40 -13.53 15.12 -13.07
CA THR A 40 -12.31 15.62 -12.40
C THR A 40 -11.34 14.51 -12.05
N ARG A 41 -11.02 13.60 -12.99
CA ARG A 41 -10.02 12.59 -12.74
C ARG A 41 -8.67 13.22 -12.46
N GLU A 42 -8.15 13.07 -11.26
CA GLU A 42 -6.83 13.55 -10.88
C GLU A 42 -5.75 12.89 -11.76
N LYS A 43 -4.93 13.70 -12.37
CA LYS A 43 -3.77 13.27 -13.17
C LYS A 43 -2.50 13.73 -12.47
N PHE A 44 -1.40 13.03 -12.68
CA PHE A 44 -0.11 13.51 -12.19
C PHE A 44 0.26 14.85 -12.84
N SER A 45 0.84 15.74 -12.05
CA SER A 45 1.18 17.10 -12.50
C SER A 45 2.27 17.14 -13.58
N SER A 46 3.13 16.11 -13.61
CA SER A 46 4.25 16.02 -14.54
C SER A 46 4.67 14.58 -14.83
N ARG A 47 5.39 14.36 -15.94
CA ARG A 47 6.00 13.07 -16.27
C ARG A 47 6.99 12.63 -15.18
N LEU A 48 7.78 13.56 -14.66
CA LEU A 48 8.71 13.28 -13.56
C LEU A 48 7.95 12.86 -12.29
N GLY A 49 6.83 13.51 -11.97
CA GLY A 49 5.97 13.12 -10.85
C GLY A 49 5.47 11.70 -10.99
N PHE A 50 4.99 11.32 -12.17
CA PHE A 50 4.58 9.95 -12.45
C PHE A 50 5.72 8.94 -12.26
N ILE A 51 6.91 9.22 -12.80
CA ILE A 51 8.09 8.32 -12.68
C ILE A 51 8.50 8.17 -11.21
N LEU A 52 8.57 9.26 -10.45
CA LEU A 52 8.96 9.22 -9.05
C LEU A 52 7.94 8.51 -8.17
N VAL A 53 6.64 8.69 -8.43
CA VAL A 53 5.59 7.95 -7.71
C VAL A 53 5.63 6.47 -8.07
N SER A 54 5.80 6.12 -9.34
CA SER A 54 5.93 4.73 -9.79
C SER A 54 7.17 4.07 -9.19
N ALA A 55 8.31 4.76 -9.17
CA ALA A 55 9.52 4.28 -8.51
C ALA A 55 9.33 4.14 -7.00
N GLY A 56 8.65 5.08 -6.34
CA GLY A 56 8.32 5.01 -4.92
C GLY A 56 7.41 3.83 -4.57
N CYS A 57 6.47 3.51 -5.45
CA CYS A 57 5.64 2.30 -5.30
C CYS A 57 6.44 1.00 -5.52
N ALA A 58 7.44 1.02 -6.41
CA ALA A 58 8.28 -0.13 -6.70
C ALA A 58 9.36 -0.37 -5.64
N ILE A 59 9.89 0.70 -5.03
CA ILE A 59 10.92 0.62 -3.98
C ILE A 59 10.22 0.38 -2.64
N GLY A 60 10.02 -0.89 -2.32
CA GLY A 60 9.51 -1.32 -1.03
C GLY A 60 10.62 -1.56 0.00
N ILE A 61 10.23 -1.78 1.23
CA ILE A 61 11.12 -2.14 2.35
C ILE A 61 11.99 -3.36 1.99
N GLY A 62 11.42 -4.31 1.26
CA GLY A 62 12.14 -5.48 0.78
C GLY A 62 13.36 -5.16 -0.06
N ASN A 63 13.29 -4.13 -0.90
CA ASN A 63 14.38 -3.74 -1.79
C ASN A 63 15.53 -3.07 -1.03
N VAL A 64 15.22 -2.30 0.01
CA VAL A 64 16.22 -1.55 0.77
C VAL A 64 16.87 -2.41 1.86
N TRP A 65 16.12 -3.29 2.47
CA TRP A 65 16.59 -4.12 3.60
C TRP A 65 16.88 -5.56 3.18
N LYS A 66 15.84 -6.27 2.73
CA LYS A 66 15.92 -7.74 2.55
C LYS A 66 16.75 -8.13 1.33
N PHE A 67 16.61 -7.42 0.22
CA PHE A 67 17.32 -7.75 -1.01
C PHE A 67 18.84 -7.65 -0.90
N PRO A 68 19.46 -6.57 -0.35
CA PRO A 68 20.90 -6.52 -0.12
C PRO A 68 21.41 -7.60 0.81
N TYR A 69 20.68 -7.89 1.88
CA TYR A 69 21.02 -8.96 2.82
C TYR A 69 21.05 -10.34 2.14
N ILE A 70 20.00 -10.69 1.40
CA ILE A 70 19.91 -11.96 0.67
C ILE A 70 21.00 -12.04 -0.40
N THR A 71 21.25 -10.95 -1.11
CA THR A 71 22.31 -10.88 -2.12
C THR A 71 23.67 -11.22 -1.51
N GLY A 72 23.99 -10.67 -0.34
CA GLY A 72 25.22 -10.97 0.38
C GLY A 72 25.32 -12.42 0.83
N MET A 73 24.22 -13.02 1.27
CA MET A 73 24.17 -14.40 1.78
C MET A 73 24.21 -15.48 0.69
N TYR A 74 23.67 -15.21 -0.49
CA TYR A 74 23.44 -16.23 -1.54
C TYR A 74 24.24 -15.99 -2.83
N GLY A 75 25.49 -15.57 -2.72
CA GLY A 75 26.42 -15.55 -3.84
C GLY A 75 26.54 -14.24 -4.62
N GLY A 76 26.07 -13.12 -4.05
CA GLY A 76 26.35 -11.78 -4.56
C GLY A 76 25.90 -11.57 -6.02
N ALA A 77 26.86 -11.40 -6.91
CA ALA A 77 26.61 -11.12 -8.33
C ALA A 77 25.84 -12.24 -9.04
N GLY A 78 26.07 -13.50 -8.70
CA GLY A 78 25.35 -14.64 -9.28
C GLY A 78 23.86 -14.60 -8.95
N PHE A 79 23.52 -14.27 -7.70
CA PHE A 79 22.14 -14.06 -7.29
C PHE A 79 21.48 -12.91 -8.07
N ILE A 80 22.18 -11.79 -8.24
CA ILE A 80 21.66 -10.63 -9.00
C ILE A 80 21.38 -11.01 -10.46
N LEU A 81 22.27 -11.76 -11.11
CA LEU A 81 22.06 -12.20 -12.50
C LEU A 81 20.82 -13.11 -12.62
N MET A 82 20.67 -14.07 -11.71
CA MET A 82 19.47 -14.91 -11.68
C MET A 82 18.19 -14.08 -11.43
N TYR A 83 18.24 -13.14 -10.50
CA TYR A 83 17.12 -12.23 -10.24
C TYR A 83 16.74 -11.42 -11.49
N LEU A 84 17.70 -10.84 -12.20
CA LEU A 84 17.47 -10.11 -13.44
C LEU A 84 16.86 -10.99 -14.53
N ALA A 85 17.33 -12.23 -14.68
CA ALA A 85 16.75 -13.18 -15.63
C ALA A 85 15.28 -13.45 -15.32
N PHE A 86 14.93 -13.72 -14.06
CA PHE A 86 13.54 -13.91 -13.65
C PHE A 86 12.71 -12.64 -13.79
N LEU A 87 13.29 -11.47 -13.53
CA LEU A 87 12.60 -10.19 -13.73
C LEU A 87 12.20 -9.98 -15.19
N VAL A 88 13.08 -10.34 -16.13
CA VAL A 88 12.79 -10.24 -17.57
C VAL A 88 11.76 -11.29 -17.99
N VAL A 89 11.96 -12.55 -17.59
CA VAL A 89 11.11 -13.67 -18.07
C VAL A 89 9.71 -13.65 -17.43
N LEU A 90 9.61 -13.33 -16.15
CA LEU A 90 8.34 -13.34 -15.41
C LEU A 90 7.82 -11.93 -15.13
N GLY A 91 8.69 -11.01 -14.71
CA GLY A 91 8.27 -9.68 -14.29
C GLY A 91 7.72 -8.83 -15.44
N LEU A 92 8.38 -8.83 -16.60
CA LEU A 92 7.90 -8.05 -17.77
C LEU A 92 6.52 -8.50 -18.26
N PRO A 93 6.24 -9.79 -18.49
CA PRO A 93 4.91 -10.22 -18.92
C PRO A 93 3.82 -9.86 -17.89
N ILE A 94 4.08 -10.06 -16.60
CA ILE A 94 3.11 -9.71 -15.53
C ILE A 94 2.84 -8.20 -15.56
N MET A 95 3.87 -7.36 -15.64
CA MET A 95 3.74 -5.92 -15.69
C MET A 95 2.95 -5.46 -16.92
N VAL A 96 3.17 -6.08 -18.10
CA VAL A 96 2.40 -5.77 -19.32
C VAL A 96 0.92 -6.12 -19.12
N CYS A 97 0.62 -7.27 -18.51
CA CYS A 97 -0.77 -7.66 -18.20
C CYS A 97 -1.44 -6.67 -17.24
N GLU A 98 -0.75 -6.25 -16.17
CA GLU A 98 -1.27 -5.26 -15.22
C GLU A 98 -1.57 -3.91 -15.88
N PHE A 99 -0.64 -3.41 -16.70
CA PHE A 99 -0.83 -2.16 -17.46
C PHE A 99 -1.97 -2.27 -18.47
N THR A 100 -2.14 -3.42 -19.11
CA THR A 100 -3.23 -3.65 -20.08
C THR A 100 -4.58 -3.59 -19.37
N VAL A 101 -4.73 -4.27 -18.23
CA VAL A 101 -5.94 -4.24 -17.40
C VAL A 101 -6.21 -2.82 -16.87
N GLY A 102 -5.18 -2.16 -16.33
CA GLY A 102 -5.31 -0.82 -15.78
C GLY A 102 -5.70 0.24 -16.82
N ARG A 103 -5.10 0.18 -18.02
CA ARG A 103 -5.42 1.10 -19.13
C ARG A 103 -6.75 0.79 -19.80
N GLY A 104 -7.04 -0.50 -20.02
CA GLY A 104 -8.28 -0.94 -20.65
C GLY A 104 -9.51 -0.63 -19.80
N SER A 105 -9.43 -0.89 -18.50
CA SER A 105 -10.54 -0.60 -17.59
C SER A 105 -10.66 0.89 -17.27
N THR A 106 -9.53 1.60 -17.10
CA THR A 106 -9.47 2.96 -16.53
C THR A 106 -10.10 3.08 -15.15
N MET A 107 -10.28 1.97 -14.45
CA MET A 107 -10.93 1.87 -13.14
C MET A 107 -9.99 1.25 -12.10
N GLY A 108 -10.35 1.35 -10.82
CA GLY A 108 -9.66 0.64 -9.76
C GLY A 108 -9.90 -0.87 -9.85
N MET A 109 -9.04 -1.66 -9.22
CA MET A 109 -8.98 -3.13 -9.32
C MET A 109 -10.33 -3.80 -9.02
N GLY A 110 -11.13 -3.26 -8.10
CA GLY A 110 -12.45 -3.80 -7.76
C GLY A 110 -13.46 -3.80 -8.91
N LYS A 111 -13.38 -2.81 -9.82
CA LYS A 111 -14.30 -2.68 -10.97
C LYS A 111 -13.65 -2.99 -12.31
N ALA A 112 -12.33 -3.13 -12.36
CA ALA A 112 -11.61 -3.37 -13.61
C ALA A 112 -12.06 -4.65 -14.31
N PHE A 113 -12.20 -5.71 -13.55
CA PHE A 113 -12.63 -7.00 -14.07
C PHE A 113 -14.10 -7.00 -14.53
N GLU A 114 -15.00 -6.34 -13.78
CA GLU A 114 -16.40 -6.18 -14.18
C GLU A 114 -16.55 -5.47 -15.54
N LYS A 115 -15.70 -4.46 -15.78
CA LYS A 115 -15.73 -3.69 -17.04
C LYS A 115 -15.15 -4.44 -18.22
N LEU A 116 -14.15 -5.28 -18.00
CA LEU A 116 -13.39 -5.95 -19.06
C LEU A 116 -13.87 -7.36 -19.33
N GLU A 117 -14.70 -7.94 -18.45
CA GLU A 117 -15.14 -9.33 -18.63
C GLU A 117 -16.08 -9.50 -19.84
N PRO A 118 -15.91 -10.58 -20.61
CA PRO A 118 -16.86 -10.96 -21.63
C PRO A 118 -18.20 -11.39 -21.01
N GLN A 119 -19.30 -11.16 -21.74
CA GLN A 119 -20.64 -11.57 -21.30
C GLN A 119 -20.69 -13.08 -20.99
N GLY A 120 -21.26 -13.41 -19.83
CA GLY A 120 -21.40 -14.80 -19.39
C GLY A 120 -20.21 -15.38 -18.63
N THR A 121 -19.14 -14.62 -18.42
CA THR A 121 -18.01 -15.02 -17.57
C THR A 121 -18.18 -14.57 -16.14
N LYS A 122 -17.33 -15.09 -15.22
CA LYS A 122 -17.41 -14.80 -13.79
C LYS A 122 -16.11 -14.16 -13.25
N TRP A 123 -15.36 -13.45 -14.08
CA TRP A 123 -14.10 -12.82 -13.70
C TRP A 123 -14.27 -11.71 -12.66
N HIS A 124 -15.46 -11.11 -12.56
CA HIS A 124 -15.76 -10.11 -11.52
C HIS A 124 -15.57 -10.62 -10.10
N HIS A 125 -15.62 -11.94 -9.85
CA HIS A 125 -15.35 -12.51 -8.53
C HIS A 125 -13.89 -12.31 -8.07
N LEU A 126 -12.93 -12.12 -8.99
CA LEU A 126 -11.54 -11.83 -8.65
C LEU A 126 -11.38 -10.53 -7.85
N LYS A 127 -12.35 -9.63 -7.91
CA LYS A 127 -12.35 -8.41 -7.10
C LYS A 127 -12.20 -8.70 -5.60
N TRP A 128 -12.85 -9.75 -5.10
CA TRP A 128 -12.80 -10.10 -3.69
C TRP A 128 -11.41 -10.55 -3.25
N ILE A 129 -10.73 -11.35 -4.08
CA ILE A 129 -9.35 -11.78 -3.84
C ILE A 129 -8.41 -10.57 -3.84
N SER A 130 -8.57 -9.67 -4.79
CA SER A 130 -7.76 -8.46 -4.90
C SER A 130 -7.98 -7.51 -3.72
N ILE A 131 -9.22 -7.32 -3.29
CA ILE A 131 -9.57 -6.49 -2.13
C ILE A 131 -8.97 -7.11 -0.86
N LEU A 132 -9.18 -8.41 -0.64
CA LEU A 132 -8.63 -9.12 0.53
C LEU A 132 -7.10 -9.04 0.56
N GLY A 133 -6.44 -9.29 -0.57
CA GLY A 133 -5.00 -9.17 -0.70
C GLY A 133 -4.48 -7.77 -0.36
N SER A 134 -5.18 -6.73 -0.84
CA SER A 134 -4.85 -5.34 -0.53
C SER A 134 -4.99 -5.01 0.96
N TYR A 135 -6.05 -5.51 1.62
CA TYR A 135 -6.23 -5.34 3.06
C TYR A 135 -5.13 -6.04 3.87
N LEU A 136 -4.81 -7.29 3.55
CA LEU A 136 -3.75 -8.04 4.24
C LEU A 136 -2.39 -7.36 4.06
N LEU A 137 -2.11 -6.88 2.85
CA LEU A 137 -0.90 -6.15 2.56
C LEU A 137 -0.83 -4.84 3.37
N MET A 138 -1.92 -4.08 3.43
CA MET A 138 -1.99 -2.83 4.18
C MET A 138 -1.80 -3.05 5.68
N MET A 139 -2.40 -4.10 6.25
CA MET A 139 -2.18 -4.47 7.65
C MET A 139 -0.70 -4.72 7.95
N PHE A 140 -0.02 -5.47 7.10
CA PHE A 140 1.42 -5.72 7.24
C PHE A 140 2.25 -4.44 7.13
N TYR A 141 2.02 -3.63 6.08
CA TYR A 141 2.80 -2.43 5.84
C TYR A 141 2.62 -1.35 6.92
N THR A 142 1.43 -1.21 7.49
CA THR A 142 1.20 -0.25 8.58
C THR A 142 1.96 -0.64 9.84
N MET A 143 2.03 -1.92 10.16
CA MET A 143 2.83 -2.41 11.30
C MET A 143 4.32 -2.15 11.10
N VAL A 144 4.84 -2.52 9.92
CA VAL A 144 6.26 -2.28 9.59
C VAL A 144 6.58 -0.78 9.52
N GLY A 145 5.66 0.02 8.98
CA GLY A 145 5.78 1.49 9.01
C GLY A 145 5.91 2.03 10.43
N GLY A 146 5.11 1.51 11.37
CA GLY A 146 5.24 1.83 12.79
C GLY A 146 6.61 1.46 13.37
N TRP A 147 7.14 0.29 13.04
CA TRP A 147 8.50 -0.11 13.47
C TRP A 147 9.57 0.84 12.94
N MET A 148 9.50 1.23 11.68
CA MET A 148 10.46 2.15 11.08
C MET A 148 10.42 3.53 11.74
N LEU A 149 9.24 4.05 12.06
CA LEU A 149 9.09 5.31 12.79
C LEU A 149 9.65 5.22 14.21
N TYR A 150 9.40 4.11 14.91
CA TYR A 150 9.97 3.87 16.23
C TYR A 150 11.51 3.84 16.19
N TYR A 151 12.09 3.11 15.21
CA TYR A 151 13.54 3.07 15.05
C TYR A 151 14.12 4.42 14.70
N ALA A 152 13.50 5.17 13.80
CA ALA A 152 13.92 6.54 13.50
C ALA A 152 13.91 7.43 14.76
N TYR A 153 12.93 7.27 15.63
CA TYR A 153 12.84 7.99 16.89
C TYR A 153 13.96 7.60 17.87
N ILE A 154 14.20 6.30 18.09
CA ILE A 154 15.24 5.88 19.06
C ILE A 154 16.65 6.17 18.57
N GLU A 155 16.90 6.15 17.26
CA GLU A 155 18.16 6.58 16.65
C GLU A 155 18.35 8.09 16.79
N ALA A 156 17.34 8.88 16.43
CA ALA A 156 17.39 10.34 16.57
C ALA A 156 17.62 10.81 18.03
N THR A 157 17.13 10.04 19.00
CA THR A 157 17.33 10.31 20.44
C THR A 157 18.65 9.74 20.97
N GLY A 158 19.47 9.09 20.13
CA GLY A 158 20.76 8.53 20.53
C GLY A 158 20.67 7.29 21.44
N LYS A 159 19.52 6.71 21.63
CA LYS A 159 19.32 5.55 22.52
C LYS A 159 20.05 4.28 22.07
N LEU A 160 20.40 4.20 20.80
CA LEU A 160 21.18 3.08 20.23
C LEU A 160 22.67 3.38 20.15
N ALA A 161 23.09 4.62 20.43
CA ALA A 161 24.49 5.01 20.33
C ALA A 161 25.35 4.26 21.36
N GLY A 162 26.41 3.60 20.90
CA GLY A 162 27.35 2.88 21.76
C GLY A 162 26.88 1.50 22.24
N LEU A 163 25.72 1.02 21.79
CA LEU A 163 25.25 -0.33 22.11
C LEU A 163 25.96 -1.38 21.25
N SER A 164 26.19 -2.57 21.85
CA SER A 164 26.68 -3.73 21.11
C SER A 164 25.62 -4.26 20.14
N SER A 165 26.05 -5.04 19.14
CA SER A 165 25.16 -5.67 18.16
C SER A 165 24.05 -6.51 18.81
N ASP A 166 24.40 -7.21 19.91
CA ASP A 166 23.43 -8.02 20.66
C ASP A 166 22.40 -7.17 21.40
N ALA A 167 22.81 -6.03 21.95
CA ALA A 167 21.91 -5.10 22.61
C ALA A 167 20.94 -4.43 21.62
N VAL A 168 21.40 -4.12 20.41
CA VAL A 168 20.54 -3.62 19.33
C VAL A 168 19.52 -4.67 18.90
N SER A 169 19.93 -5.93 18.74
CA SER A 169 19.01 -7.06 18.46
C SER A 169 17.99 -7.25 19.59
N GLY A 170 18.43 -7.10 20.85
CA GLY A 170 17.57 -7.13 22.03
C GLY A 170 16.53 -6.01 22.05
N ALA A 171 16.89 -4.81 21.58
CA ALA A 171 15.96 -3.67 21.47
C ALA A 171 14.78 -3.98 20.53
N PHE A 172 15.05 -4.69 19.42
CA PHE A 172 13.98 -5.14 18.51
C PHE A 172 13.03 -6.16 19.17
N SER A 173 13.59 -7.14 19.83
CA SER A 173 12.79 -8.16 20.55
C SER A 173 11.94 -7.54 21.66
N ASN A 174 12.49 -6.56 22.39
CA ASN A 174 11.77 -5.82 23.42
C ASN A 174 10.63 -4.96 22.85
N MET A 175 10.83 -4.34 21.67
CA MET A 175 9.77 -3.62 20.98
C MET A 175 8.63 -4.56 20.58
N LEU A 176 8.95 -5.73 20.00
CA LEU A 176 7.95 -6.73 19.60
C LEU A 176 7.16 -7.28 20.79
N SER A 177 7.78 -7.36 21.97
CA SER A 177 7.15 -7.84 23.20
C SER A 177 6.21 -6.81 23.82
N ASN A 178 6.26 -5.56 23.41
CA ASN A 178 5.44 -4.48 23.96
C ASN A 178 4.33 -4.06 22.99
N PRO A 179 3.11 -4.65 23.12
CA PRO A 179 2.01 -4.38 22.22
C PRO A 179 1.52 -2.92 22.25
N GLN A 180 1.67 -2.24 23.38
CA GLN A 180 1.27 -0.83 23.51
C GLN A 180 2.16 0.09 22.67
N THR A 181 3.48 -0.11 22.73
CA THR A 181 4.44 0.63 21.92
C THR A 181 4.22 0.36 20.44
N MET A 182 4.00 -0.89 20.05
CA MET A 182 3.72 -1.27 18.67
C MET A 182 2.43 -0.62 18.16
N ALA A 183 1.35 -0.68 18.93
CA ALA A 183 0.06 -0.08 18.56
C ALA A 183 0.17 1.45 18.42
N PHE A 184 0.85 2.12 19.33
CA PHE A 184 1.05 3.57 19.29
C PHE A 184 1.74 4.02 18.01
N TRP A 185 2.87 3.40 17.66
CA TRP A 185 3.62 3.76 16.46
C TRP A 185 2.93 3.35 15.17
N ALA A 186 2.19 2.23 15.18
CA ALA A 186 1.34 1.83 14.06
C ALA A 186 0.22 2.85 13.80
N ILE A 187 -0.43 3.36 14.86
CA ILE A 187 -1.45 4.42 14.73
C ILE A 187 -0.84 5.69 14.13
N ILE A 188 0.35 6.10 14.56
CA ILE A 188 1.05 7.26 13.97
C ILE A 188 1.32 7.03 12.49
N ALA A 189 1.82 5.85 12.10
CA ALA A 189 2.05 5.50 10.70
C ALA A 189 0.76 5.55 9.86
N ILE A 190 -0.35 5.04 10.40
CA ILE A 190 -1.67 5.10 9.78
C ILE A 190 -2.09 6.56 9.60
N LEU A 191 -2.01 7.39 10.62
CA LEU A 191 -2.43 8.79 10.56
C LEU A 191 -1.62 9.58 9.52
N ILE A 192 -0.31 9.37 9.45
CA ILE A 192 0.55 10.00 8.44
C ILE A 192 0.15 9.56 7.03
N SER A 193 -0.04 8.25 6.83
CA SER A 193 -0.39 7.68 5.52
C SER A 193 -1.77 8.14 5.04
N PHE A 194 -2.78 8.07 5.90
CA PHE A 194 -4.12 8.56 5.59
C PHE A 194 -4.16 10.08 5.42
N GLY A 195 -3.41 10.82 6.23
CA GLY A 195 -3.25 12.26 6.07
C GLY A 195 -2.70 12.64 4.70
N ALA A 196 -1.65 11.93 4.23
CA ALA A 196 -1.11 12.15 2.90
C ALA A 196 -2.14 11.84 1.80
N CYS A 197 -2.93 10.77 1.95
CA CYS A 197 -3.98 10.40 1.00
C CYS A 197 -5.17 11.38 1.02
N ALA A 198 -5.51 11.97 2.17
CA ALA A 198 -6.62 12.89 2.31
C ALA A 198 -6.46 14.19 1.50
N PHE A 199 -5.21 14.60 1.23
CA PHE A 199 -4.90 15.76 0.38
C PHE A 199 -4.99 15.47 -1.13
N GLY A 200 -5.37 14.24 -1.52
CA GLY A 200 -5.47 13.82 -2.92
C GLY A 200 -4.14 13.40 -3.55
N VAL A 201 -4.21 12.95 -4.82
CA VAL A 201 -3.03 12.38 -5.51
C VAL A 201 -1.96 13.43 -5.76
N GLN A 202 -2.33 14.60 -6.32
CA GLN A 202 -1.35 15.61 -6.71
C GLN A 202 -0.71 16.35 -5.52
N LYS A 203 -1.55 16.81 -4.60
CA LYS A 203 -1.10 17.65 -3.46
C LYS A 203 -0.56 16.83 -2.29
N GLY A 204 -1.10 15.64 -2.09
CA GLY A 204 -0.70 14.73 -1.03
C GLY A 204 0.34 13.73 -1.51
N VAL A 205 -0.10 12.67 -2.17
CA VAL A 205 0.74 11.51 -2.51
C VAL A 205 1.93 11.89 -3.38
N GLU A 206 1.71 12.63 -4.49
CA GLU A 206 2.79 12.98 -5.43
C GLU A 206 3.84 13.88 -4.78
N LYS A 207 3.41 14.89 -3.99
CA LYS A 207 4.33 15.81 -3.32
C LYS A 207 5.16 15.12 -2.25
N VAL A 208 4.51 14.32 -1.40
CA VAL A 208 5.20 13.55 -0.33
C VAL A 208 6.17 12.56 -0.94
N THR A 209 5.75 11.79 -1.95
CA THR A 209 6.61 10.80 -2.60
C THR A 209 7.82 11.45 -3.29
N LYS A 210 7.65 12.58 -3.97
CA LYS A 210 8.79 13.31 -4.57
C LYS A 210 9.85 13.68 -3.54
N VAL A 211 9.44 14.23 -2.40
CA VAL A 211 10.35 14.62 -1.33
C VAL A 211 11.04 13.39 -0.73
N MET A 212 10.28 12.35 -0.42
CA MET A 212 10.81 11.12 0.17
C MET A 212 11.78 10.39 -0.78
N MET A 213 11.47 10.33 -2.07
CA MET A 213 12.35 9.72 -3.07
C MET A 213 13.66 10.51 -3.24
N LEU A 214 13.59 11.83 -3.21
CA LEU A 214 14.80 12.66 -3.28
C LEU A 214 15.69 12.44 -2.03
N LEU A 215 15.08 12.43 -0.85
CA LEU A 215 15.80 12.13 0.39
C LEU A 215 16.42 10.73 0.37
N LEU A 216 15.69 9.72 -0.10
CA LEU A 216 16.19 8.36 -0.24
C LEU A 216 17.42 8.31 -1.17
N LEU A 217 17.38 8.98 -2.31
CA LEU A 217 18.52 9.05 -3.24
C LEU A 217 19.74 9.71 -2.60
N ILE A 218 19.55 10.78 -1.84
CA ILE A 218 20.64 11.47 -1.12
C ILE A 218 21.23 10.53 -0.06
N LEU A 219 20.40 9.86 0.74
CA LEU A 219 20.83 8.93 1.78
C LEU A 219 21.59 7.73 1.17
N MET A 220 21.09 7.15 0.09
CA MET A 220 21.76 6.05 -0.63
C MET A 220 23.15 6.47 -1.11
N ASN A 221 23.29 7.67 -1.70
CA ASN A 221 24.59 8.18 -2.11
C ASN A 221 25.53 8.44 -0.92
N ALA A 222 25.01 8.93 0.19
CA ALA A 222 25.81 9.12 1.40
C ALA A 222 26.33 7.78 1.96
N ILE A 223 25.46 6.77 2.05
CA ILE A 223 25.83 5.41 2.52
C ILE A 223 26.90 4.79 1.62
N ILE A 224 26.78 4.92 0.30
CA ILE A 224 27.78 4.36 -0.65
C ILE A 224 29.15 5.03 -0.49
N LYS A 225 29.20 6.33 -0.15
CA LYS A 225 30.45 7.07 0.03
C LYS A 225 31.10 6.88 1.40
N LEU A 226 30.33 6.54 2.42
CA LEU A 226 30.85 6.36 3.79
C LEU A 226 31.98 5.29 3.87
N PRO A 227 31.85 4.07 3.33
CA PRO A 227 32.92 3.07 3.38
C PRO A 227 34.18 3.51 2.65
N GLN A 228 34.07 4.32 1.59
CA GLN A 228 35.21 4.82 0.81
C GLN A 228 35.98 5.93 1.53
N ALA A 229 35.38 6.57 2.53
CA ALA A 229 36.04 7.60 3.34
C ALA A 229 36.82 7.01 4.52
N PHE A 230 36.60 5.73 4.85
CA PHE A 230 37.27 5.02 5.95
C PHE A 230 38.27 3.93 5.49
N CYS A 231 38.41 3.72 4.19
CA CYS A 231 39.48 2.96 3.56
C CYS A 231 40.54 3.89 2.99
#